data_ae7d22fbe93679b5fc4d9142cedb314f
#
_entry.id   ae7d22fbe93679b5fc4d9142cedb314f
#
_cell.length_a   1.000
_cell.length_b   1.000
_cell.length_c   1.000
_cell.angle_alpha   90.00
_cell.angle_beta   90.00
_cell.angle_gamma   90.00
#
_symmetry.space_group_name_H-M   'P 1'
#
loop_
_entity.id
_entity.type
_entity.pdbx_description
1 polymer ?
#
loop_
_entity_poly.entity_id
_entity_poly.type
_entity_poly.pdbx_seq_one_letter_code
_entity_poly.pdbx_strand_id
1 'polypeptide(L)'
;MPDMPDPGNARDRSVEDDDAGSVARSRRGDTEAFASLVRKHQKRMLNIAYRMTGDYDDACDVVQESFLSAWRSIGKFRGDARFSTWLTGIVLNRARSHRAQRAARARRDGISLDDPAHSAYGKFEDGLCAQGTSPAERLEKREMEARVQACIGRLDEEQREVIVLRDIQGFSYEEIGAVLKMPDGTVKSRLFRARSALKDCLRPLFGDLK
;
A
#
# COMPACT_ATOMS: atom_id res chain seq x y z
N MET A 1 24.86 22.23 4.43
CA MET A 1 24.46 21.27 3.41
C MET A 1 23.34 21.90 2.62
N PRO A 2 23.46 22.09 1.30
CA PRO A 2 22.41 22.71 0.50
C PRO A 2 21.24 21.74 0.36
N ASP A 3 20.05 22.31 0.52
CA ASP A 3 18.74 21.71 0.37
C ASP A 3 18.61 21.21 -1.08
N MET A 4 18.64 19.89 -1.27
CA MET A 4 18.33 19.31 -2.58
C MET A 4 16.83 19.43 -2.81
N PRO A 5 16.38 20.02 -3.92
CA PRO A 5 14.95 20.11 -4.22
C PRO A 5 14.35 18.71 -4.38
N ASP A 6 13.24 18.48 -3.70
CA ASP A 6 12.44 17.26 -3.76
C ASP A 6 11.88 17.07 -5.19
N PRO A 7 12.31 16.06 -5.96
CA PRO A 7 11.83 15.84 -7.34
C PRO A 7 10.38 15.36 -7.41
N GLY A 8 9.72 15.16 -6.27
CA GLY A 8 8.34 14.61 -6.19
C GLY A 8 7.21 15.64 -6.27
N ASN A 9 7.51 16.96 -6.19
CA ASN A 9 6.47 17.99 -6.07
C ASN A 9 5.95 18.53 -7.42
N ALA A 10 6.47 18.08 -8.57
CA ALA A 10 6.14 18.70 -9.86
C ALA A 10 5.06 17.98 -10.69
N ARG A 11 4.56 16.81 -10.29
CA ARG A 11 3.72 15.99 -11.16
C ARG A 11 2.23 15.90 -10.83
N ASP A 12 1.72 16.56 -9.79
CA ASP A 12 0.34 16.28 -9.35
C ASP A 12 -0.53 17.51 -9.01
N ARG A 13 -0.27 18.68 -9.58
CA ARG A 13 -1.11 19.89 -9.36
C ARG A 13 -2.22 20.13 -10.38
N SER A 14 -2.43 19.24 -11.35
CA SER A 14 -3.44 19.43 -12.41
C SER A 14 -4.20 18.17 -12.84
N VAL A 15 -4.20 17.10 -12.05
CA VAL A 15 -5.13 16.02 -12.32
C VAL A 15 -6.44 16.42 -11.63
N GLU A 16 -7.39 16.94 -12.41
CA GLU A 16 -8.82 16.96 -12.04
C GLU A 16 -9.13 15.61 -11.42
N ASP A 17 -9.89 15.60 -10.32
CA ASP A 17 -10.27 14.34 -9.67
C ASP A 17 -11.21 13.59 -10.62
N ASP A 18 -10.60 12.84 -11.54
CA ASP A 18 -11.23 12.03 -12.58
C ASP A 18 -12.27 11.04 -12.00
N ASP A 19 -12.31 10.91 -10.67
CA ASP A 19 -13.26 10.10 -9.94
C ASP A 19 -14.53 10.86 -9.53
N ALA A 20 -14.55 12.21 -9.60
CA ALA A 20 -15.64 13.02 -9.05
C ALA A 20 -17.01 12.66 -9.63
N GLY A 21 -17.08 12.45 -10.94
CA GLY A 21 -18.32 12.04 -11.62
C GLY A 21 -18.81 10.66 -11.19
N SER A 22 -17.90 9.68 -11.12
CA SER A 22 -18.23 8.31 -10.67
C SER A 22 -18.60 8.28 -9.20
N VAL A 23 -17.92 9.06 -8.35
CA VAL A 23 -18.23 9.21 -6.92
C VAL A 23 -19.63 9.81 -6.74
N ALA A 24 -19.96 10.89 -7.47
CA ALA A 24 -21.26 11.53 -7.36
C ALA A 24 -22.42 10.60 -7.76
N ARG A 25 -22.22 9.78 -8.79
CA ARG A 25 -23.19 8.75 -9.21
C ARG A 25 -23.31 7.63 -8.18
N SER A 26 -22.18 7.14 -7.69
CA SER A 26 -22.13 6.08 -6.67
C SER A 26 -22.83 6.49 -5.37
N ARG A 27 -22.72 7.77 -4.96
CA ARG A 27 -23.43 8.32 -3.80
C ARG A 27 -24.96 8.28 -3.96
N ARG A 28 -25.47 8.25 -5.21
CA ARG A 28 -26.90 8.11 -5.53
C ARG A 28 -27.32 6.64 -5.71
N GLY A 29 -26.43 5.69 -5.41
CA GLY A 29 -26.71 4.27 -5.49
C GLY A 29 -26.37 3.60 -6.83
N ASP A 30 -25.68 4.31 -7.75
CA ASP A 30 -25.28 3.76 -9.04
C ASP A 30 -24.13 2.76 -8.83
N THR A 31 -24.47 1.48 -8.90
CA THR A 31 -23.53 0.36 -8.72
C THR A 31 -22.51 0.27 -9.83
N GLU A 32 -22.88 0.61 -11.09
CA GLU A 32 -21.96 0.56 -12.21
C GLU A 32 -20.89 1.67 -12.13
N ALA A 33 -21.28 2.86 -11.68
CA ALA A 33 -20.33 3.92 -11.41
C ALA A 33 -19.33 3.50 -10.30
N PHE A 34 -19.79 2.80 -9.26
CA PHE A 34 -18.88 2.26 -8.24
C PHE A 34 -17.99 1.14 -8.78
N ALA A 35 -18.53 0.24 -9.61
CA ALA A 35 -17.74 -0.79 -10.27
C ALA A 35 -16.60 -0.20 -11.12
N SER A 36 -16.82 0.96 -11.75
CA SER A 36 -15.75 1.66 -12.47
C SER A 36 -14.64 2.16 -11.53
N LEU A 37 -14.99 2.67 -10.35
CA LEU A 37 -14.02 3.04 -9.32
C LEU A 37 -13.23 1.82 -8.82
N VAL A 38 -13.91 0.69 -8.61
CA VAL A 38 -13.24 -0.57 -8.23
C VAL A 38 -12.23 -0.97 -9.30
N ARG A 39 -12.62 -1.05 -10.58
CA ARG A 39 -11.72 -1.42 -11.69
C ARG A 39 -10.51 -0.49 -11.76
N LYS A 40 -10.69 0.81 -11.56
CA LYS A 40 -9.61 1.81 -11.59
C LYS A 40 -8.63 1.65 -10.43
N HIS A 41 -9.12 1.43 -9.22
CA HIS A 41 -8.31 1.48 -8.01
C HIS A 41 -7.86 0.12 -7.46
N GLN A 42 -8.49 -1.01 -7.85
CA GLN A 42 -8.24 -2.33 -7.26
C GLN A 42 -6.76 -2.72 -7.25
N LYS A 43 -6.04 -2.46 -8.32
CA LYS A 43 -4.63 -2.82 -8.48
C LYS A 43 -3.75 -2.10 -7.46
N ARG A 44 -3.98 -0.79 -7.31
CA ARG A 44 -3.28 0.05 -6.34
C ARG A 44 -3.59 -0.36 -4.91
N MET A 45 -4.86 -0.60 -4.61
CA MET A 45 -5.31 -1.04 -3.28
C MET A 45 -4.75 -2.41 -2.92
N LEU A 46 -4.71 -3.34 -3.88
CA LEU A 46 -4.12 -4.66 -3.68
C LEU A 46 -2.62 -4.58 -3.39
N ASN A 47 -1.90 -3.71 -4.10
CA ASN A 47 -0.47 -3.50 -3.81
C ASN A 47 -0.27 -2.94 -2.40
N ILE A 48 -1.05 -1.94 -1.97
CA ILE A 48 -0.98 -1.40 -0.61
C ILE A 48 -1.27 -2.51 0.41
N ALA A 49 -2.37 -3.25 0.25
CA ALA A 49 -2.76 -4.31 1.16
C ALA A 49 -1.68 -5.40 1.26
N TYR A 50 -1.12 -5.84 0.13
CA TYR A 50 -0.04 -6.82 0.10
C TYR A 50 1.21 -6.33 0.82
N ARG A 51 1.64 -5.07 0.61
CA ARG A 51 2.79 -4.49 1.32
C ARG A 51 2.55 -4.41 2.83
N MET A 52 1.29 -4.25 3.24
CA MET A 52 0.92 -4.21 4.66
C MET A 52 0.78 -5.59 5.29
N THR A 53 0.18 -6.57 4.62
CA THR A 53 -0.10 -7.91 5.17
C THR A 53 1.08 -8.87 4.99
N GLY A 54 1.81 -8.76 3.88
CA GLY A 54 2.88 -9.68 3.48
C GLY A 54 2.38 -10.96 2.81
N ASP A 55 1.07 -11.16 2.71
CA ASP A 55 0.43 -12.32 2.11
C ASP A 55 -0.58 -11.88 1.05
N TYR A 56 -0.63 -12.60 -0.07
CA TYR A 56 -1.48 -12.23 -1.21
C TYR A 56 -2.96 -12.51 -0.96
N ASP A 57 -3.27 -13.65 -0.35
CA ASP A 57 -4.65 -14.07 -0.09
C ASP A 57 -5.24 -13.15 1.00
N ASP A 58 -4.48 -12.88 2.07
CA ASP A 58 -4.82 -11.86 3.08
C ASP A 58 -5.06 -10.47 2.44
N ALA A 59 -4.23 -10.08 1.46
CA ALA A 59 -4.39 -8.81 0.77
C ALA A 59 -5.67 -8.75 -0.07
N CYS A 60 -6.02 -9.85 -0.75
CA CYS A 60 -7.27 -9.97 -1.49
C CYS A 60 -8.49 -9.80 -0.58
N ASP A 61 -8.49 -10.47 0.57
CA ASP A 61 -9.57 -10.36 1.56
C ASP A 61 -9.69 -8.93 2.10
N VAL A 62 -8.57 -8.31 2.48
CA VAL A 62 -8.52 -6.92 2.94
C VAL A 62 -9.09 -5.97 1.89
N VAL A 63 -8.73 -6.13 0.62
CA VAL A 63 -9.20 -5.26 -0.47
C VAL A 63 -10.69 -5.45 -0.72
N GLN A 64 -11.17 -6.69 -0.77
CA GLN A 64 -12.59 -6.99 -0.94
C GLN A 64 -13.43 -6.34 0.17
N GLU A 65 -13.06 -6.56 1.43
CA GLU A 65 -13.73 -5.96 2.58
C GLU A 65 -13.67 -4.43 2.56
N SER A 66 -12.54 -3.86 2.08
CA SER A 66 -12.36 -2.41 1.97
C SER A 66 -13.29 -1.80 0.94
N PHE A 67 -13.45 -2.41 -0.24
CA PHE A 67 -14.41 -1.93 -1.24
C PHE A 67 -15.86 -2.07 -0.77
N LEU A 68 -16.22 -3.15 -0.08
CA LEU A 68 -17.54 -3.28 0.54
C LEU A 68 -17.79 -2.20 1.59
N SER A 69 -16.78 -1.91 2.42
CA SER A 69 -16.85 -0.82 3.41
C SER A 69 -16.96 0.55 2.74
N ALA A 70 -16.19 0.78 1.67
CA ALA A 70 -16.26 2.00 0.87
C ALA A 70 -17.66 2.20 0.27
N TRP A 71 -18.24 1.17 -0.36
CA TRP A 71 -19.60 1.23 -0.89
C TRP A 71 -20.62 1.62 0.17
N ARG A 72 -20.57 0.97 1.34
CA ARG A 72 -21.50 1.28 2.44
C ARG A 72 -21.33 2.69 3.00
N SER A 73 -20.15 3.28 2.88
CA SER A 73 -19.82 4.59 3.46
C SER A 73 -19.66 5.72 2.43
N ILE A 74 -19.81 5.44 1.13
CA ILE A 74 -19.59 6.44 0.07
C ILE A 74 -20.56 7.64 0.19
N GLY A 75 -21.75 7.42 0.71
CA GLY A 75 -22.70 8.50 1.00
C GLY A 75 -22.17 9.53 2.02
N LYS A 76 -21.23 9.12 2.90
CA LYS A 76 -20.58 9.97 3.91
C LYS A 76 -19.28 10.61 3.42
N PHE A 77 -18.82 10.24 2.24
CA PHE A 77 -17.61 10.83 1.65
C PHE A 77 -17.86 12.31 1.32
N ARG A 78 -17.12 13.21 1.96
CA ARG A 78 -17.32 14.67 1.84
C ARG A 78 -16.63 15.30 0.65
N GLY A 79 -15.59 14.65 0.11
CA GLY A 79 -14.76 15.23 -0.95
C GLY A 79 -13.64 16.14 -0.43
N ASP A 80 -13.37 16.15 0.89
CA ASP A 80 -12.30 16.94 1.51
C ASP A 80 -10.89 16.46 1.06
N ALA A 81 -10.82 15.23 0.53
CA ALA A 81 -9.63 14.63 -0.06
C ALA A 81 -10.04 13.86 -1.32
N ARG A 82 -9.05 13.46 -2.14
CA ARG A 82 -9.31 12.60 -3.29
C ARG A 82 -9.94 11.27 -2.85
N PHE A 83 -10.79 10.71 -3.71
CA PHE A 83 -11.39 9.40 -3.46
C PHE A 83 -10.33 8.32 -3.19
N SER A 84 -9.24 8.33 -3.96
CA SER A 84 -8.11 7.39 -3.77
C SER A 84 -7.46 7.51 -2.39
N THR A 85 -7.31 8.73 -1.87
CA THR A 85 -6.75 9.01 -0.53
C THR A 85 -7.68 8.48 0.57
N TRP A 86 -8.97 8.75 0.45
CA TRP A 86 -9.98 8.24 1.38
C TRP A 86 -10.07 6.71 1.38
N LEU A 87 -10.08 6.09 0.18
CA LEU A 87 -10.10 4.64 0.04
C LEU A 87 -8.85 3.99 0.63
N THR A 88 -7.68 4.61 0.43
CA THR A 88 -6.41 4.15 1.03
C THR A 88 -6.50 4.11 2.56
N GLY A 89 -7.12 5.12 3.19
CA GLY A 89 -7.37 5.10 4.64
C GLY A 89 -8.21 3.90 5.09
N ILE A 90 -9.21 3.51 4.30
CA ILE A 90 -10.04 2.32 4.57
C ILE A 90 -9.19 1.05 4.48
N VAL A 91 -8.39 0.91 3.42
CA VAL A 91 -7.53 -0.27 3.20
C VAL A 91 -6.50 -0.42 4.32
N LEU A 92 -5.82 0.66 4.73
CA LEU A 92 -4.86 0.62 5.83
C LEU A 92 -5.52 0.20 7.15
N ASN A 93 -6.67 0.76 7.48
CA ASN A 93 -7.40 0.39 8.70
C ASN A 93 -7.79 -1.10 8.69
N ARG A 94 -8.22 -1.62 7.54
CA ARG A 94 -8.54 -3.05 7.40
C ARG A 94 -7.29 -3.93 7.51
N ALA A 95 -6.19 -3.55 6.86
CA ALA A 95 -4.93 -4.28 6.94
C ALA A 95 -4.39 -4.34 8.38
N ARG A 96 -4.46 -3.22 9.13
CA ARG A 96 -4.11 -3.20 10.57
C ARG A 96 -4.96 -4.19 11.37
N SER A 97 -6.29 -4.12 11.20
CA SER A 97 -7.23 -5.01 11.91
C SER A 97 -6.97 -6.48 11.58
N HIS A 98 -6.74 -6.80 10.30
CA HIS A 98 -6.44 -8.15 9.84
C HIS A 98 -5.16 -8.68 10.48
N ARG A 99 -4.07 -7.89 10.47
CA ARG A 99 -2.80 -8.27 11.11
C ARG A 99 -2.94 -8.48 12.62
N ALA A 100 -3.65 -7.60 13.30
CA ALA A 100 -3.91 -7.74 14.73
C ALA A 100 -4.67 -9.04 15.05
N GLN A 101 -5.68 -9.37 14.24
CA GLN A 101 -6.44 -10.61 14.38
C GLN A 101 -5.59 -11.85 14.10
N ARG A 102 -4.74 -11.83 13.05
CA ARG A 102 -3.82 -12.91 12.73
C ARG A 102 -2.82 -13.13 13.87
N ALA A 103 -2.22 -12.05 14.40
CA ALA A 103 -1.32 -12.12 15.55
C ALA A 103 -2.01 -12.69 16.80
N ALA A 104 -3.27 -12.32 17.06
CA ALA A 104 -4.04 -12.84 18.18
C ALA A 104 -4.37 -14.34 18.01
N ARG A 105 -4.68 -14.80 16.80
CA ARG A 105 -4.90 -16.23 16.49
C ARG A 105 -3.62 -17.03 16.68
N ALA A 106 -2.50 -16.59 16.09
CA ALA A 106 -1.22 -17.29 16.23
C ALA A 106 -0.77 -17.45 17.69
N ARG A 107 -1.00 -16.44 18.53
CA ARG A 107 -0.72 -16.56 19.98
C ARG A 107 -1.60 -17.59 20.70
N ARG A 108 -2.87 -17.75 20.28
CA ARG A 108 -3.76 -18.77 20.85
C ARG A 108 -3.37 -20.17 20.44
N ASP A 109 -2.97 -20.33 19.17
CA ASP A 109 -2.71 -21.64 18.56
C ASP A 109 -1.25 -22.09 18.78
N GLY A 110 -0.42 -21.30 19.47
CA GLY A 110 1.00 -21.60 19.73
C GLY A 110 1.87 -21.64 18.48
N ILE A 111 1.39 -21.09 17.36
CA ILE A 111 2.08 -21.08 16.06
C ILE A 111 3.00 -19.85 16.02
N SER A 112 4.29 -20.07 15.72
CA SER A 112 5.23 -18.98 15.50
C SER A 112 4.85 -18.20 14.23
N LEU A 113 4.75 -16.86 14.35
CA LEU A 113 4.50 -15.96 13.20
C LEU A 113 5.73 -15.76 12.31
N ASP A 114 6.87 -16.33 12.67
CA ASP A 114 8.14 -16.21 11.93
C ASP A 114 8.27 -17.22 10.76
N ASP A 115 7.26 -18.03 10.51
CA ASP A 115 7.24 -18.86 9.30
C ASP A 115 7.04 -17.95 8.09
N PRO A 116 8.00 -17.85 7.13
CA PRO A 116 7.83 -17.05 5.94
C PRO A 116 6.69 -17.65 5.13
N ALA A 117 5.49 -17.15 5.36
CA ALA A 117 4.31 -17.53 4.60
C ALA A 117 4.65 -17.41 3.12
N HIS A 118 4.45 -18.48 2.39
CA HIS A 118 4.74 -18.67 0.98
C HIS A 118 4.43 -17.40 0.18
N SER A 119 5.47 -16.78 -0.35
CA SER A 119 5.36 -15.59 -1.18
C SER A 119 4.56 -15.92 -2.44
N ALA A 120 3.26 -15.71 -2.38
CA ALA A 120 2.36 -15.81 -3.53
C ALA A 120 2.47 -14.56 -4.45
N TYR A 121 3.63 -13.86 -4.42
CA TYR A 121 3.87 -12.68 -5.27
C TYR A 121 3.75 -13.00 -6.77
N GLY A 122 4.01 -14.24 -7.17
CA GLY A 122 3.80 -14.71 -8.54
C GLY A 122 2.38 -14.50 -9.06
N LYS A 123 1.37 -14.54 -8.20
CA LYS A 123 -0.03 -14.31 -8.59
C LYS A 123 -0.32 -12.83 -8.90
N PHE A 124 0.46 -11.89 -8.36
CA PHE A 124 0.27 -10.45 -8.61
C PHE A 124 0.77 -10.04 -10.01
N GLU A 125 1.85 -10.65 -10.50
CA GLU A 125 2.47 -10.33 -11.80
C GLU A 125 1.85 -11.08 -12.99
N ASP A 126 1.23 -12.24 -12.79
CA ASP A 126 0.58 -12.97 -13.91
C ASP A 126 -0.54 -12.16 -14.59
N GLY A 127 -1.05 -11.11 -13.92
CA GLY A 127 -1.93 -10.11 -14.54
C GLY A 127 -1.21 -8.98 -15.29
N LEU A 128 0.13 -8.92 -15.26
CA LEU A 128 0.99 -7.87 -15.82
C LEU A 128 2.16 -8.45 -16.62
N CYS A 129 1.96 -9.56 -17.36
CA CYS A 129 3.00 -10.13 -18.20
C CYS A 129 3.64 -9.06 -19.09
N ALA A 130 4.80 -8.57 -18.70
CA ALA A 130 5.74 -7.92 -19.59
C ALA A 130 6.25 -9.00 -20.56
N GLN A 131 5.79 -8.96 -21.79
CA GLN A 131 6.30 -9.81 -22.87
C GLN A 131 7.78 -9.52 -23.02
N GLY A 132 8.63 -10.56 -22.88
CA GLY A 132 10.04 -10.49 -23.28
C GLY A 132 11.10 -10.85 -22.24
N THR A 133 10.75 -11.13 -20.97
CA THR A 133 11.75 -11.57 -19.96
C THR A 133 11.92 -13.08 -19.92
N SER A 134 13.16 -13.55 -19.79
CA SER A 134 13.46 -14.98 -19.68
C SER A 134 12.90 -15.59 -18.37
N PRO A 135 12.67 -16.90 -18.31
CA PRO A 135 12.22 -17.55 -17.06
C PRO A 135 13.21 -17.35 -15.89
N ALA A 136 14.51 -17.30 -16.15
CA ALA A 136 15.55 -17.06 -15.14
C ALA A 136 15.45 -15.63 -14.58
N GLU A 137 15.36 -14.61 -15.44
CA GLU A 137 15.18 -13.21 -15.01
C GLU A 137 13.89 -13.01 -14.20
N ARG A 138 12.82 -13.73 -14.54
CA ARG A 138 11.57 -13.70 -13.74
C ARG A 138 11.77 -14.29 -12.35
N LEU A 139 12.52 -15.38 -12.24
CA LEU A 139 12.82 -16.01 -10.94
C LEU A 139 13.65 -15.08 -10.07
N GLU A 140 14.74 -14.52 -10.60
CA GLU A 140 15.61 -13.58 -9.89
C GLU A 140 14.81 -12.35 -9.39
N LYS A 141 13.95 -11.80 -10.25
CA LYS A 141 13.08 -10.68 -9.89
C LYS A 141 12.14 -11.04 -8.74
N ARG A 142 11.48 -12.21 -8.81
CA ARG A 142 10.59 -12.70 -7.75
C ARG A 142 11.31 -12.89 -6.42
N GLU A 143 12.50 -13.47 -6.44
CA GLU A 143 13.33 -13.63 -5.24
C GLU A 143 13.70 -12.27 -4.64
N MET A 144 14.11 -11.32 -5.47
CA MET A 144 14.42 -9.97 -5.04
C MET A 144 13.22 -9.28 -4.40
N GLU A 145 12.07 -9.35 -5.04
CA GLU A 145 10.83 -8.76 -4.54
C GLU A 145 10.38 -9.40 -3.22
N ALA A 146 10.52 -10.71 -3.07
CA ALA A 146 10.25 -11.41 -1.82
C ALA A 146 11.16 -10.94 -0.69
N ARG A 147 12.45 -10.75 -0.97
CA ARG A 147 13.42 -10.22 0.00
C ARG A 147 13.11 -8.79 0.42
N VAL A 148 12.76 -7.93 -0.54
CA VAL A 148 12.31 -6.55 -0.26
C VAL A 148 11.04 -6.57 0.60
N GLN A 149 10.07 -7.43 0.25
CA GLN A 149 8.83 -7.57 1.04
C GLN A 149 9.12 -8.05 2.46
N ALA A 150 10.04 -8.97 2.65
CA ALA A 150 10.47 -9.43 3.97
C ALA A 150 11.08 -8.28 4.79
N CYS A 151 11.90 -7.41 4.19
CA CYS A 151 12.44 -6.22 4.86
C CYS A 151 11.34 -5.21 5.23
N ILE A 152 10.38 -4.98 4.34
CA ILE A 152 9.19 -4.15 4.65
C ILE A 152 8.39 -4.76 5.81
N GLY A 153 8.25 -6.09 5.84
CA GLY A 153 7.56 -6.82 6.89
C GLY A 153 8.19 -6.67 8.29
N ARG A 154 9.50 -6.42 8.37
CA ARG A 154 10.23 -6.20 9.64
C ARG A 154 10.09 -4.79 10.20
N LEU A 155 9.64 -3.82 9.41
CA LEU A 155 9.39 -2.46 9.89
C LEU A 155 8.23 -2.45 10.89
N ASP A 156 8.29 -1.53 11.86
CA ASP A 156 7.14 -1.19 12.67
C ASP A 156 5.97 -0.77 11.80
N GLU A 157 4.74 -0.95 12.28
CA GLU A 157 3.53 -0.66 11.51
C GLU A 157 3.51 0.78 10.98
N GLU A 158 3.83 1.75 11.84
CA GLU A 158 3.87 3.16 11.49
C GLU A 158 4.96 3.52 10.46
N GLN A 159 6.11 2.84 10.53
CA GLN A 159 7.21 2.99 9.59
C GLN A 159 6.85 2.37 8.23
N ARG A 160 6.23 1.19 8.24
CA ARG A 160 5.78 0.50 7.05
C ARG A 160 4.76 1.33 6.27
N GLU A 161 3.79 1.91 6.96
CA GLU A 161 2.77 2.75 6.33
C GLU A 161 3.36 3.93 5.58
N VAL A 162 4.25 4.69 6.20
CA VAL A 162 4.85 5.87 5.55
C VAL A 162 5.74 5.48 4.36
N ILE A 163 6.48 4.36 4.43
CA ILE A 163 7.27 3.82 3.31
C ILE A 163 6.36 3.38 2.16
N VAL A 164 5.32 2.62 2.46
CA VAL A 164 4.39 2.12 1.44
C VAL A 164 3.69 3.29 0.75
N LEU A 165 3.21 4.27 1.49
CA LEU A 165 2.52 5.41 0.92
C LEU A 165 3.47 6.34 0.14
N ARG A 166 4.66 6.67 0.68
CA ARG A 166 5.57 7.61 0.05
C ARG A 166 6.38 6.98 -1.07
N ASP A 167 7.14 5.94 -0.75
CA ASP A 167 8.20 5.43 -1.64
C ASP A 167 7.66 4.42 -2.66
N ILE A 168 6.56 3.73 -2.36
CA ILE A 168 5.95 2.75 -3.28
C ILE A 168 4.76 3.37 -4.03
N GLN A 169 3.91 4.14 -3.36
CA GLN A 169 2.67 4.67 -3.95
C GLN A 169 2.76 6.13 -4.41
N GLY A 170 3.83 6.85 -4.04
CA GLY A 170 4.06 8.22 -4.49
C GLY A 170 3.17 9.29 -3.84
N PHE A 171 2.53 9.02 -2.70
CA PHE A 171 1.73 10.01 -2.00
C PHE A 171 2.57 11.22 -1.55
N SER A 172 1.98 12.42 -1.58
CA SER A 172 2.59 13.61 -0.98
C SER A 172 2.59 13.52 0.55
N TYR A 173 3.41 14.34 1.22
CA TYR A 173 3.41 14.40 2.70
C TYR A 173 2.04 14.81 3.24
N GLU A 174 1.38 15.78 2.60
CA GLU A 174 0.03 16.23 2.94
C GLU A 174 -1.00 15.10 2.83
N GLU A 175 -0.97 14.33 1.74
CA GLU A 175 -1.86 13.18 1.55
C GLU A 175 -1.61 12.09 2.59
N ILE A 176 -0.33 11.80 2.91
CA ILE A 176 0.04 10.86 3.98
C ILE A 176 -0.47 11.36 5.32
N GLY A 177 -0.27 12.65 5.62
CA GLY A 177 -0.78 13.30 6.82
C GLY A 177 -2.30 13.17 6.96
N ALA A 178 -3.03 13.37 5.86
CA ALA A 178 -4.49 13.22 5.81
C ALA A 178 -4.94 11.76 6.03
N VAL A 179 -4.26 10.79 5.38
CA VAL A 179 -4.57 9.35 5.52
C VAL A 179 -4.30 8.85 6.93
N LEU A 180 -3.11 9.18 7.47
CA LEU A 180 -2.64 8.67 8.76
C LEU A 180 -3.01 9.57 9.95
N LYS A 181 -3.65 10.71 9.69
CA LYS A 181 -4.08 11.72 10.68
C LYS A 181 -2.91 12.20 11.55
N MET A 182 -1.81 12.58 10.91
CA MET A 182 -0.61 13.06 11.58
C MET A 182 -0.03 14.32 10.89
N PRO A 183 0.69 15.18 11.63
CA PRO A 183 1.37 16.33 11.06
C PRO A 183 2.50 15.95 10.10
N ASP A 184 2.78 16.78 9.10
CA ASP A 184 3.85 16.57 8.11
C ASP A 184 5.23 16.35 8.72
N GLY A 185 5.56 17.07 9.80
CA GLY A 185 6.80 16.88 10.55
C GLY A 185 6.95 15.46 11.10
N THR A 186 5.84 14.86 11.54
CA THR A 186 5.79 13.46 12.01
C THR A 186 5.97 12.50 10.83
N VAL A 187 5.35 12.78 9.69
CA VAL A 187 5.54 11.97 8.48
C VAL A 187 7.01 11.95 8.07
N LYS A 188 7.64 13.13 7.99
CA LYS A 188 9.07 13.27 7.63
C LYS A 188 9.98 12.50 8.58
N SER A 189 9.80 12.64 9.88
CA SER A 189 10.64 11.98 10.89
C SER A 189 10.45 10.46 10.89
N ARG A 190 9.22 9.96 10.70
CA ARG A 190 8.94 8.52 10.57
C ARG A 190 9.55 7.95 9.29
N LEU A 191 9.41 8.66 8.17
CA LEU A 191 9.97 8.26 6.89
C LEU A 191 11.50 8.16 6.95
N PHE A 192 12.16 9.13 7.60
CA PHE A 192 13.61 9.08 7.80
C PHE A 192 14.05 7.82 8.56
N ARG A 193 13.38 7.52 9.69
CA ARG A 193 13.67 6.30 10.48
C ARG A 193 13.36 5.02 9.70
N ALA A 194 12.24 5.00 9.00
CA ALA A 194 11.83 3.85 8.21
C ALA A 194 12.80 3.55 7.05
N ARG A 195 13.29 4.59 6.35
CA ARG A 195 14.31 4.45 5.31
C ARG A 195 15.64 3.95 5.84
N SER A 196 16.07 4.42 7.04
CA SER A 196 17.27 3.92 7.68
C SER A 196 17.16 2.43 8.01
N ALA A 197 16.07 2.02 8.67
CA ALA A 197 15.83 0.62 9.00
C ALA A 197 15.74 -0.28 7.74
N LEU A 198 15.08 0.21 6.69
CA LEU A 198 14.98 -0.52 5.42
C LEU A 198 16.33 -0.65 4.73
N LYS A 199 17.14 0.43 4.71
CA LYS A 199 18.51 0.41 4.16
C LYS A 199 19.36 -0.62 4.89
N ASP A 200 19.32 -0.67 6.22
CA ASP A 200 20.10 -1.63 7.02
C ASP A 200 19.67 -3.08 6.73
N CYS A 201 18.37 -3.33 6.54
CA CYS A 201 17.85 -4.65 6.16
C CYS A 201 18.26 -5.06 4.73
N LEU A 202 18.30 -4.10 3.79
CA LEU A 202 18.60 -4.35 2.37
C LEU A 202 20.11 -4.40 2.07
N ARG A 203 20.96 -3.82 2.93
CA ARG A 203 22.42 -3.78 2.71
C ARG A 203 23.04 -5.14 2.36
N PRO A 204 22.72 -6.27 3.03
CA PRO A 204 23.27 -7.57 2.69
C PRO A 204 22.86 -8.05 1.28
N LEU A 205 21.79 -7.51 0.70
CA LEU A 205 21.24 -7.94 -0.59
C LEU A 205 21.86 -7.19 -1.78
N PHE A 206 22.24 -5.92 -1.57
CA PHE A 206 22.66 -5.01 -2.64
C PHE A 206 24.10 -4.50 -2.46
N GLY A 207 24.82 -4.94 -1.41
CA GLY A 207 26.06 -4.29 -1.01
C GLY A 207 25.83 -2.87 -0.47
N ASP A 208 26.89 -2.08 -0.37
CA ASP A 208 26.75 -0.68 0.05
C ASP A 208 26.01 0.11 -1.03
N LEU A 209 24.71 0.33 -0.79
CA LEU A 209 23.91 1.27 -1.55
C LEU A 209 24.48 2.69 -1.31
N LYS A 210 25.24 3.19 -2.30
CA LYS A 210 25.78 4.56 -2.30
C LYS A 210 24.66 5.60 -2.44
#